data_f416c6307b20b26ef132edd3bd020bc6
#
_entry.id   f416c6307b20b26ef132edd3bd020bc6
#
_cell.length_a   1.000
_cell.length_b   1.000
_cell.length_c   1.000
_cell.angle_alpha   90.00
_cell.angle_beta   90.00
_cell.angle_gamma   90.00
#
_symmetry.space_group_name_H-M   'P 1'
#
loop_
_entity.id
_entity.type
_entity.pdbx_description
1 polymer ?
#
loop_
_entity_poly.entity_id
_entity_poly.type
_entity_poly.pdbx_seq_one_letter_code
_entity_poly.pdbx_strand_id
1 'polypeptide(L)'
;MNMKKLMMMPLLMVISVNAKALSYETARTEALFLSDKMAYELNLSPAQYEAVYEINFDYYLYVGSTLDVYTDLWKQRNFELQRVLTPYQYEGFLRLKYFYRPLGWSDGRWEFRVYRVYPNRSHFMMSRPRAYSNYRGGSHFDRRPGGPVRVVPPQAQRPPQAQRPPQAQRPQQAQRPPQSQRPQGQRSPQRQGQRR
;
A
#
# COMPACT_ATOMS: atom_id res chain seq x y z
N MET A 1 -60.00 9.30 -41.42
CA MET A 1 -58.70 8.98 -42.03
C MET A 1 -57.61 9.19 -40.95
N ASN A 2 -57.24 8.12 -40.26
CA ASN A 2 -56.40 8.17 -39.04
C ASN A 2 -54.97 7.82 -39.42
N MET A 3 -54.13 8.84 -39.48
CA MET A 3 -52.68 8.65 -39.63
C MET A 3 -52.08 8.37 -38.24
N LYS A 4 -51.80 7.10 -37.95
CA LYS A 4 -51.05 6.65 -36.79
C LYS A 4 -49.58 7.09 -36.99
N LYS A 5 -49.17 8.15 -36.30
CA LYS A 5 -47.76 8.55 -36.19
C LYS A 5 -47.03 7.46 -35.40
N LEU A 6 -46.34 6.58 -36.12
CA LEU A 6 -45.41 5.62 -35.53
C LEU A 6 -44.19 6.41 -35.00
N MET A 7 -44.17 6.66 -33.73
CA MET A 7 -43.07 7.33 -33.03
C MET A 7 -41.94 6.31 -32.88
N MET A 8 -40.99 6.34 -33.81
CA MET A 8 -39.79 5.52 -33.78
C MET A 8 -38.85 6.09 -32.76
N MET A 9 -38.88 5.52 -31.53
CA MET A 9 -37.98 5.86 -30.43
C MET A 9 -36.63 5.23 -30.76
N PRO A 10 -35.53 6.00 -30.93
CA PRO A 10 -34.22 5.42 -31.12
C PRO A 10 -33.81 4.74 -29.82
N LEU A 11 -33.74 3.43 -29.84
CA LEU A 11 -33.11 2.63 -28.76
C LEU A 11 -31.63 2.98 -28.73
N LEU A 12 -31.26 3.88 -27.85
CA LEU A 12 -29.85 4.22 -27.58
C LEU A 12 -29.21 2.99 -26.92
N MET A 13 -28.58 2.15 -27.72
CA MET A 13 -27.82 1.01 -27.27
C MET A 13 -26.55 1.56 -26.59
N VAL A 14 -26.60 1.75 -25.29
CA VAL A 14 -25.42 2.08 -24.48
C VAL A 14 -24.52 0.85 -24.50
N ILE A 15 -23.54 0.85 -25.39
CA ILE A 15 -22.48 -0.15 -25.40
C ILE A 15 -21.60 0.16 -24.17
N SER A 16 -21.85 -0.51 -23.06
CA SER A 16 -20.98 -0.45 -21.89
C SER A 16 -19.66 -1.13 -22.23
N VAL A 17 -18.66 -0.35 -22.61
CA VAL A 17 -17.29 -0.84 -22.77
C VAL A 17 -16.75 -1.13 -21.38
N ASN A 18 -16.90 -2.37 -20.93
CA ASN A 18 -16.33 -2.82 -19.68
C ASN A 18 -14.81 -2.98 -19.85
N ALA A 19 -14.04 -1.99 -19.42
CA ALA A 19 -12.60 -2.17 -19.26
C ALA A 19 -12.38 -3.23 -18.19
N LYS A 20 -11.59 -4.25 -18.51
CA LYS A 20 -11.21 -5.27 -17.53
C LYS A 20 -10.18 -4.69 -16.58
N ALA A 21 -10.33 -4.93 -15.28
CA ALA A 21 -9.31 -4.62 -14.30
C ALA A 21 -7.97 -5.28 -14.68
N LEU A 22 -6.87 -4.63 -14.33
CA LEU A 22 -5.54 -5.21 -14.51
C LEU A 22 -5.36 -6.40 -13.58
N SER A 23 -4.65 -7.44 -14.04
CA SER A 23 -4.26 -8.52 -13.13
C SER A 23 -3.24 -7.99 -12.11
N TYR A 24 -3.16 -8.64 -10.94
CA TYR A 24 -2.18 -8.31 -9.91
C TYR A 24 -0.75 -8.23 -10.44
N GLU A 25 -0.33 -9.24 -11.22
CA GLU A 25 1.02 -9.30 -11.78
C GLU A 25 1.24 -8.22 -12.85
N THR A 26 0.22 -7.91 -13.66
CA THR A 26 0.31 -6.79 -14.62
C THR A 26 0.45 -5.48 -13.86
N ALA A 27 -0.41 -5.20 -12.89
CA ALA A 27 -0.35 -3.98 -12.08
C ALA A 27 1.02 -3.83 -11.41
N ARG A 28 1.56 -4.90 -10.85
CA ARG A 28 2.85 -4.95 -10.18
C ARG A 28 4.03 -4.65 -11.11
N THR A 29 4.04 -5.29 -12.27
CA THR A 29 5.13 -5.12 -13.26
C THR A 29 5.09 -3.75 -13.91
N GLU A 30 3.90 -3.28 -14.29
CA GLU A 30 3.72 -1.96 -14.91
C GLU A 30 4.00 -0.82 -13.94
N ALA A 31 3.64 -0.98 -12.65
CA ALA A 31 4.01 -0.02 -11.61
C ALA A 31 5.53 0.05 -11.42
N LEU A 32 6.22 -1.09 -11.43
CA LEU A 32 7.68 -1.11 -11.34
C LEU A 32 8.32 -0.35 -12.50
N PHE A 33 7.88 -0.64 -13.73
CA PHE A 33 8.43 0.02 -14.91
C PHE A 33 8.20 1.53 -14.90
N LEU A 34 6.96 1.97 -14.59
CA LEU A 34 6.64 3.39 -14.48
C LEU A 34 7.47 4.08 -13.39
N SER A 35 7.57 3.47 -12.22
CA SER A 35 8.29 4.04 -11.07
C SER A 35 9.80 4.11 -11.30
N ASP A 36 10.37 3.13 -12.02
CA ASP A 36 11.76 3.14 -12.45
C ASP A 36 12.08 4.37 -13.33
N LYS A 37 11.21 4.66 -14.30
CA LYS A 37 11.40 5.83 -15.16
C LYS A 37 11.20 7.14 -14.42
N MET A 38 10.22 7.18 -13.49
CA MET A 38 10.03 8.33 -12.59
C MET A 38 11.26 8.53 -11.71
N ALA A 39 11.83 7.47 -11.15
CA ALA A 39 13.01 7.57 -10.30
C ALA A 39 14.22 8.13 -11.06
N TYR A 40 14.42 7.68 -12.28
CA TYR A 40 15.49 8.16 -13.13
C TYR A 40 15.30 9.62 -13.56
N GLU A 41 14.13 9.96 -14.14
CA GLU A 41 13.94 11.31 -14.71
C GLU A 41 13.73 12.40 -13.66
N LEU A 42 13.12 12.07 -12.52
CA LEU A 42 12.88 13.01 -11.44
C LEU A 42 13.97 12.97 -10.37
N ASN A 43 15.00 12.15 -10.57
CA ASN A 43 16.12 11.96 -9.62
C ASN A 43 15.60 11.71 -8.19
N LEU A 44 14.78 10.66 -8.04
CA LEU A 44 14.19 10.30 -6.76
C LEU A 44 15.22 9.70 -5.81
N SER A 45 15.14 10.05 -4.53
CA SER A 45 15.87 9.32 -3.50
C SER A 45 15.35 7.87 -3.38
N PRO A 46 16.13 6.94 -2.79
CA PRO A 46 15.67 5.56 -2.59
C PRO A 46 14.35 5.48 -1.84
N ALA A 47 14.15 6.31 -0.80
CA ALA A 47 12.90 6.34 -0.03
C ALA A 47 11.71 6.85 -0.86
N GLN A 48 11.93 7.86 -1.71
CA GLN A 48 10.90 8.34 -2.64
C GLN A 48 10.55 7.28 -3.68
N TYR A 49 11.54 6.55 -4.20
CA TYR A 49 11.30 5.49 -5.17
C TYR A 49 10.43 4.35 -4.59
N GLU A 50 10.70 3.94 -3.34
CA GLU A 50 9.84 2.98 -2.62
C GLU A 50 8.38 3.46 -2.56
N ALA A 51 8.16 4.67 -2.07
CA ALA A 51 6.83 5.25 -1.93
C ALA A 51 6.13 5.46 -3.29
N VAL A 52 6.86 5.93 -4.31
CA VAL A 52 6.31 6.10 -5.67
C VAL A 52 5.90 4.77 -6.28
N TYR A 53 6.66 3.70 -6.03
CA TYR A 53 6.28 2.36 -6.47
C TYR A 53 4.98 1.90 -5.81
N GLU A 54 4.85 2.04 -4.50
CA GLU A 54 3.64 1.65 -3.75
C GLU A 54 2.40 2.39 -4.26
N ILE A 55 2.50 3.71 -4.44
CA ILE A 55 1.42 4.55 -4.96
C ILE A 55 1.01 4.16 -6.37
N ASN A 56 1.97 3.92 -7.27
CA ASN A 56 1.70 3.51 -8.64
C ASN A 56 1.11 2.10 -8.70
N PHE A 57 1.58 1.19 -7.85
CA PHE A 57 1.06 -0.16 -7.77
C PHE A 57 -0.40 -0.17 -7.31
N ASP A 58 -0.73 0.55 -6.25
CA ASP A 58 -2.10 0.67 -5.78
C ASP A 58 -3.02 1.29 -6.84
N TYR A 59 -2.55 2.34 -7.53
CA TYR A 59 -3.30 2.92 -8.63
C TYR A 59 -3.64 1.88 -9.71
N TYR A 60 -2.66 1.14 -10.20
CA TYR A 60 -2.90 0.12 -11.23
C TYR A 60 -3.71 -1.07 -10.73
N LEU A 61 -3.54 -1.46 -9.47
CA LEU A 61 -4.28 -2.55 -8.85
C LEU A 61 -5.79 -2.25 -8.75
N TYR A 62 -6.13 -0.98 -8.51
CA TYR A 62 -7.51 -0.56 -8.30
C TYR A 62 -8.21 -0.01 -9.55
N VAL A 63 -7.49 0.24 -10.63
CA VAL A 63 -8.13 0.62 -11.90
C VAL A 63 -9.01 -0.52 -12.41
N GLY A 64 -10.32 -0.28 -12.45
CA GLY A 64 -11.32 -1.25 -12.92
C GLY A 64 -12.16 -0.75 -14.10
N SER A 65 -12.13 0.55 -14.38
CA SER A 65 -12.93 1.16 -15.45
C SER A 65 -12.17 2.27 -16.19
N THR A 66 -12.61 2.59 -17.39
CA THR A 66 -12.05 3.69 -18.19
C THR A 66 -12.22 5.06 -17.53
N LEU A 67 -13.20 5.21 -16.65
CA LEU A 67 -13.40 6.45 -15.88
C LEU A 67 -12.35 6.64 -14.81
N ASP A 68 -11.81 5.57 -14.24
CA ASP A 68 -10.83 5.63 -13.14
C ASP A 68 -9.56 6.39 -13.53
N VAL A 69 -9.21 6.43 -14.83
CA VAL A 69 -8.03 7.17 -15.31
C VAL A 69 -8.24 8.69 -15.36
N TYR A 70 -9.45 9.18 -15.10
CA TYR A 70 -9.80 10.61 -15.12
C TYR A 70 -10.48 11.10 -13.84
N THR A 71 -10.85 10.19 -12.94
CA THR A 71 -11.65 10.49 -11.76
C THR A 71 -10.85 10.42 -10.46
N ASP A 72 -11.50 10.07 -9.38
CA ASP A 72 -10.94 10.19 -8.02
C ASP A 72 -9.72 9.28 -7.79
N LEU A 73 -9.67 8.11 -8.42
CA LEU A 73 -8.52 7.21 -8.28
C LEU A 73 -7.24 7.85 -8.84
N TRP A 74 -7.33 8.45 -10.03
CA TRP A 74 -6.21 9.20 -10.63
C TRP A 74 -5.86 10.45 -9.81
N LYS A 75 -6.85 11.20 -9.31
CA LYS A 75 -6.61 12.36 -8.45
C LYS A 75 -5.91 11.96 -7.16
N GLN A 76 -6.37 10.88 -6.52
CA GLN A 76 -5.75 10.35 -5.30
C GLN A 76 -4.28 9.97 -5.54
N ARG A 77 -3.99 9.24 -6.62
CA ARG A 77 -2.60 8.92 -6.98
C ARG A 77 -1.74 10.18 -7.08
N ASN A 78 -2.20 11.19 -7.82
CA ASN A 78 -1.43 12.41 -8.00
C ASN A 78 -1.26 13.21 -6.71
N PHE A 79 -2.26 13.20 -5.84
CA PHE A 79 -2.19 13.82 -4.52
C PHE A 79 -1.15 13.12 -3.62
N GLU A 80 -1.13 11.77 -3.59
CA GLU A 80 -0.12 11.01 -2.84
C GLU A 80 1.29 11.28 -3.39
N LEU A 81 1.46 11.30 -4.72
CA LEU A 81 2.72 11.65 -5.35
C LEU A 81 3.18 13.07 -4.98
N GLN A 82 2.28 14.05 -4.92
CA GLN A 82 2.60 15.42 -4.51
C GLN A 82 3.19 15.47 -3.09
N ARG A 83 2.76 14.59 -2.19
CA ARG A 83 3.26 14.53 -0.81
C ARG A 83 4.64 13.88 -0.69
N VAL A 84 5.00 13.03 -1.64
CA VAL A 84 6.28 12.31 -1.66
C VAL A 84 7.36 13.10 -2.40
N LEU A 85 6.98 13.78 -3.47
CA LEU A 85 7.90 14.52 -4.32
C LEU A 85 8.22 15.91 -3.72
N THR A 86 9.44 16.38 -3.93
CA THR A 86 9.76 17.80 -3.67
C THR A 86 9.01 18.70 -4.66
N PRO A 87 8.83 19.99 -4.38
CA PRO A 87 8.18 20.91 -5.31
C PRO A 87 8.79 20.88 -6.72
N TYR A 88 10.11 20.85 -6.82
CA TYR A 88 10.82 20.77 -8.09
C TYR A 88 10.54 19.46 -8.86
N GLN A 89 10.57 18.32 -8.15
CA GLN A 89 10.26 17.02 -8.74
C GLN A 89 8.80 16.95 -9.17
N TYR A 90 7.89 17.54 -8.39
CA TYR A 90 6.46 17.56 -8.72
C TYR A 90 6.17 18.41 -9.95
N GLU A 91 6.83 19.55 -10.13
CA GLU A 91 6.75 20.32 -11.37
C GLU A 91 7.24 19.52 -12.58
N GLY A 92 8.36 18.79 -12.45
CA GLY A 92 8.84 17.86 -13.47
C GLY A 92 7.80 16.80 -13.81
N PHE A 93 7.21 16.17 -12.79
CA PHE A 93 6.14 15.19 -12.93
C PHE A 93 4.93 15.74 -13.70
N LEU A 94 4.47 16.95 -13.41
CA LEU A 94 3.33 17.57 -14.10
C LEU A 94 3.60 17.83 -15.60
N ARG A 95 4.84 18.14 -15.97
CA ARG A 95 5.23 18.36 -17.35
C ARG A 95 5.25 17.09 -18.19
N LEU A 96 5.51 15.95 -17.57
CA LEU A 96 5.64 14.66 -18.24
C LEU A 96 4.30 13.91 -18.26
N LYS A 97 3.52 14.12 -19.34
CA LYS A 97 2.16 13.57 -19.47
C LYS A 97 2.08 12.06 -19.27
N TYR A 98 3.12 11.30 -19.64
CA TYR A 98 3.19 9.86 -19.45
C TYR A 98 3.42 9.45 -17.99
N PHE A 99 3.85 10.37 -17.11
CA PHE A 99 3.85 10.19 -15.66
C PHE A 99 2.57 10.70 -15.02
N TYR A 100 2.12 11.90 -15.41
CA TYR A 100 0.94 12.53 -14.83
C TYR A 100 -0.36 11.79 -15.16
N ARG A 101 -0.47 11.27 -16.40
CA ARG A 101 -1.57 10.40 -16.87
C ARG A 101 -1.00 9.12 -17.46
N PRO A 102 -0.54 8.18 -16.62
CA PRO A 102 0.24 7.04 -17.10
C PRO A 102 -0.59 6.03 -17.89
N LEU A 103 -1.91 6.01 -17.66
CA LEU A 103 -2.83 5.05 -18.25
C LEU A 103 -3.84 5.74 -19.14
N GLY A 104 -4.19 5.10 -20.23
CA GLY A 104 -5.27 5.45 -21.14
C GLY A 104 -6.03 4.21 -21.56
N TRP A 105 -7.10 4.42 -22.33
CA TRP A 105 -7.86 3.35 -22.95
C TRP A 105 -7.98 3.64 -24.44
N SER A 106 -7.55 2.70 -25.29
CA SER A 106 -7.63 2.80 -26.74
C SER A 106 -7.83 1.41 -27.34
N ASP A 107 -8.63 1.31 -28.38
CA ASP A 107 -8.87 0.08 -29.14
C ASP A 107 -9.24 -1.14 -28.26
N GLY A 108 -10.07 -0.91 -27.23
CA GLY A 108 -10.55 -1.98 -26.37
C GLY A 108 -9.52 -2.51 -25.36
N ARG A 109 -8.39 -1.79 -25.15
CA ARG A 109 -7.31 -2.21 -24.24
C ARG A 109 -6.71 -1.05 -23.46
N TRP A 110 -6.05 -1.39 -22.35
CA TRP A 110 -5.25 -0.46 -21.59
C TRP A 110 -4.00 -0.05 -22.35
N GLU A 111 -3.72 1.24 -22.36
CA GLU A 111 -2.53 1.84 -22.94
C GLU A 111 -1.65 2.43 -21.82
N PHE A 112 -0.46 1.88 -21.63
CA PHE A 112 0.54 2.40 -20.72
C PHE A 112 1.40 3.43 -21.46
N ARG A 113 1.14 4.71 -21.22
CA ARG A 113 1.73 5.81 -22.00
C ARG A 113 3.24 5.93 -21.87
N VAL A 114 3.82 5.41 -20.82
CA VAL A 114 5.27 5.36 -20.61
C VAL A 114 5.99 4.62 -21.75
N TYR A 115 5.33 3.63 -22.38
CA TYR A 115 5.93 2.88 -23.49
C TYR A 115 6.03 3.65 -24.81
N ARG A 116 5.36 4.79 -24.92
CA ARG A 116 5.55 5.69 -26.07
C ARG A 116 6.94 6.33 -26.06
N VAL A 117 7.53 6.51 -24.88
CA VAL A 117 8.85 7.12 -24.66
C VAL A 117 9.92 6.03 -24.41
N TYR A 118 9.55 4.99 -23.70
CA TYR A 118 10.41 3.87 -23.32
C TYR A 118 9.88 2.55 -23.91
N PRO A 119 10.09 2.27 -25.19
CA PRO A 119 9.50 1.08 -25.84
C PRO A 119 10.12 -0.24 -25.38
N ASN A 120 11.37 -0.22 -24.89
CA ASN A 120 12.03 -1.41 -24.35
C ASN A 120 11.57 -1.71 -22.92
N ARG A 121 10.64 -2.65 -22.79
CA ARG A 121 10.00 -3.03 -21.52
C ARG A 121 10.91 -3.77 -20.55
N SER A 122 12.04 -4.29 -21.01
CA SER A 122 13.02 -5.00 -20.18
C SER A 122 14.15 -4.12 -19.67
N HIS A 123 14.22 -2.87 -20.15
CA HIS A 123 15.29 -1.95 -19.75
C HIS A 123 14.90 -1.16 -18.49
N PHE A 124 15.57 -1.42 -17.39
CA PHE A 124 15.43 -0.71 -16.11
C PHE A 124 16.67 0.15 -15.87
N MET A 125 16.46 1.33 -15.28
CA MET A 125 17.50 2.32 -14.97
C MET A 125 17.98 2.19 -13.52
N MET A 126 17.12 1.69 -12.64
CA MET A 126 17.34 1.62 -11.20
C MET A 126 17.28 0.17 -10.71
N SER A 127 17.91 -0.10 -9.55
CA SER A 127 17.70 -1.35 -8.85
C SER A 127 16.26 -1.42 -8.33
N ARG A 128 15.69 -2.63 -8.28
CA ARG A 128 14.32 -2.82 -7.81
C ARG A 128 14.12 -2.31 -6.38
N PRO A 129 13.04 -1.58 -6.08
CA PRO A 129 12.74 -1.16 -4.73
C PRO A 129 12.36 -2.37 -3.85
N ARG A 130 12.60 -2.30 -2.55
CA ARG A 130 12.23 -3.38 -1.61
C ARG A 130 10.73 -3.63 -1.58
N ALA A 131 9.94 -2.57 -1.73
CA ALA A 131 8.49 -2.63 -1.81
C ALA A 131 8.01 -3.57 -2.93
N TYR A 132 8.75 -3.73 -4.02
CA TYR A 132 8.42 -4.71 -5.06
C TYR A 132 8.28 -6.14 -4.52
N SER A 133 9.06 -6.52 -3.53
CA SER A 133 9.01 -7.86 -2.93
C SER A 133 8.05 -7.94 -1.74
N ASN A 134 7.90 -6.86 -0.97
CA ASN A 134 7.27 -6.89 0.35
C ASN A 134 5.87 -6.26 0.35
N TYR A 135 5.61 -5.28 -0.51
CA TYR A 135 4.33 -4.60 -0.56
C TYR A 135 3.28 -5.43 -1.33
N ARG A 136 2.07 -5.51 -0.78
CA ARG A 136 0.97 -6.31 -1.34
C ARG A 136 -0.19 -5.46 -1.87
N GLY A 137 -0.09 -4.15 -1.73
CA GLY A 137 -1.10 -3.20 -2.16
C GLY A 137 -2.10 -2.82 -1.06
N GLY A 138 -2.82 -1.73 -1.29
CA GLY A 138 -3.96 -1.31 -0.48
C GLY A 138 -3.69 -0.28 0.62
N SER A 139 -2.46 0.24 0.75
CA SER A 139 -2.17 1.24 1.79
C SER A 139 -2.56 2.67 1.40
N HIS A 140 -2.61 2.96 0.10
CA HIS A 140 -2.88 4.31 -0.42
C HIS A 140 -4.33 4.50 -0.87
N PHE A 141 -5.06 3.41 -1.11
CA PHE A 141 -6.42 3.45 -1.61
C PHE A 141 -7.29 2.47 -0.82
N ASP A 142 -8.19 2.98 0.02
CA ASP A 142 -9.19 2.15 0.69
C ASP A 142 -10.36 1.90 -0.26
N ARG A 143 -10.23 0.89 -1.12
CA ARG A 143 -11.30 0.43 -2.00
C ARG A 143 -11.70 -0.99 -1.63
N ARG A 144 -12.87 -1.12 -1.02
CA ARG A 144 -13.54 -2.44 -0.97
C ARG A 144 -14.01 -2.80 -2.38
N PRO A 145 -13.86 -4.05 -2.85
CA PRO A 145 -14.41 -4.47 -4.13
C PRO A 145 -15.89 -4.05 -4.25
N GLY A 146 -16.22 -3.21 -5.26
CA GLY A 146 -17.57 -2.70 -5.48
C GLY A 146 -18.01 -1.50 -4.65
N GLY A 147 -17.16 -0.95 -3.78
CA GLY A 147 -17.45 0.25 -2.99
C GLY A 147 -16.93 1.54 -3.65
N PRO A 148 -17.46 2.73 -3.25
CA PRO A 148 -16.89 4.00 -3.68
C PRO A 148 -15.45 4.12 -3.17
N VAL A 149 -14.58 4.76 -3.96
CA VAL A 149 -13.22 5.09 -3.53
C VAL A 149 -13.33 6.00 -2.30
N ARG A 150 -12.98 5.48 -1.14
CA ARG A 150 -12.86 6.29 0.05
C ARG A 150 -11.50 7.00 -0.03
N VAL A 151 -11.53 8.30 -0.27
CA VAL A 151 -10.35 9.14 -0.12
C VAL A 151 -9.94 9.05 1.35
N VAL A 152 -8.84 8.37 1.62
CA VAL A 152 -8.25 8.36 2.97
C VAL A 152 -7.70 9.77 3.18
N PRO A 153 -8.27 10.59 4.09
CA PRO A 153 -7.68 11.88 4.40
C PRO A 153 -6.23 11.64 4.83
N PRO A 154 -5.29 12.55 4.52
CA PRO A 154 -3.95 12.46 5.05
C PRO A 154 -4.07 12.21 6.55
N GLN A 155 -3.59 11.08 7.03
CA GLN A 155 -3.47 10.90 8.47
C GLN A 155 -2.61 12.06 8.93
N ALA A 156 -3.25 13.01 9.65
CA ALA A 156 -2.51 14.05 10.33
C ALA A 156 -1.34 13.33 10.98
N GLN A 157 -0.12 13.71 10.60
CA GLN A 157 1.10 13.12 11.14
C GLN A 157 0.88 13.04 12.64
N ARG A 158 0.74 11.82 13.17
CA ARG A 158 0.75 11.65 14.62
C ARG A 158 1.99 12.39 15.08
N PRO A 159 1.87 13.39 15.97
CA PRO A 159 3.04 14.02 16.53
C PRO A 159 3.96 12.88 16.97
N PRO A 160 5.29 12.98 16.77
CA PRO A 160 6.21 11.96 17.23
C PRO A 160 5.77 11.61 18.65
N GLN A 161 5.42 10.35 18.89
CA GLN A 161 5.05 9.93 20.24
C GLN A 161 6.20 10.37 21.11
N ALA A 162 5.95 11.38 21.96
CA ALA A 162 6.91 11.80 22.96
C ALA A 162 7.40 10.50 23.61
N GLN A 163 8.69 10.24 23.47
CA GLN A 163 9.33 9.05 24.04
C GLN A 163 8.83 8.96 25.47
N ARG A 164 8.08 7.92 25.77
CA ARG A 164 7.61 7.65 27.13
C ARG A 164 8.85 7.74 28.03
N PRO A 165 8.86 8.59 29.07
CA PRO A 165 9.99 8.65 29.95
C PRO A 165 10.35 7.22 30.38
N PRO A 166 11.63 6.85 30.51
CA PRO A 166 12.01 5.53 30.98
C PRO A 166 11.23 5.26 32.27
N GLN A 167 10.44 4.18 32.30
CA GLN A 167 9.77 3.78 33.53
C GLN A 167 10.83 3.63 34.56
N ALA A 168 10.77 4.47 35.61
CA ALA A 168 11.62 4.33 36.78
C ALA A 168 11.53 2.86 37.22
N GLN A 169 12.67 2.20 37.21
CA GLN A 169 12.79 0.82 37.66
C GLN A 169 12.22 0.76 39.10
N ARG A 170 11.13 0.01 39.22
CA ARG A 170 10.53 -0.30 40.53
C ARG A 170 11.66 -0.84 41.40
N PRO A 171 11.89 -0.32 42.63
CA PRO A 171 12.91 -0.86 43.52
C PRO A 171 12.70 -2.35 43.67
N GLN A 172 13.74 -3.14 43.43
CA GLN A 172 13.71 -4.58 43.67
C GLN A 172 13.37 -4.75 45.17
N GLN A 173 12.27 -5.45 45.43
CA GLN A 173 11.91 -5.87 46.80
C GLN A 173 13.12 -6.58 47.39
N ALA A 174 13.59 -6.05 48.50
CA ALA A 174 14.65 -6.63 49.30
C ALA A 174 14.40 -8.14 49.49
N GLN A 175 15.39 -8.93 49.11
CA GLN A 175 15.39 -10.37 49.31
C GLN A 175 15.17 -10.66 50.79
N ARG A 176 14.13 -11.40 51.11
CA ARG A 176 13.85 -11.92 52.42
C ARG A 176 15.07 -12.75 52.89
N PRO A 177 15.61 -12.55 54.12
CA PRO A 177 16.72 -13.37 54.60
C PRO A 177 16.31 -14.85 54.66
N PRO A 178 17.26 -15.78 54.43
CA PRO A 178 16.98 -17.19 54.50
C PRO A 178 16.55 -17.61 55.91
N GLN A 179 15.44 -18.28 56.03
CA GLN A 179 14.98 -18.89 57.26
C GLN A 179 16.02 -19.93 57.71
N SER A 180 16.60 -19.73 58.89
CA SER A 180 17.47 -20.67 59.57
C SER A 180 16.79 -22.02 59.77
N GLN A 181 17.45 -23.05 59.27
CA GLN A 181 17.03 -24.44 59.46
C GLN A 181 17.03 -24.80 60.96
N ARG A 182 15.89 -25.21 61.47
CA ARG A 182 15.68 -25.75 62.80
C ARG A 182 16.35 -27.14 62.87
N PRO A 183 17.20 -27.45 63.88
CA PRO A 183 17.81 -28.78 64.01
C PRO A 183 16.75 -29.83 64.28
N GLN A 184 16.75 -30.90 63.49
CA GLN A 184 15.94 -32.10 63.77
C GLN A 184 16.54 -32.80 64.99
N GLY A 185 15.72 -32.92 66.04
CA GLY A 185 16.06 -33.63 67.23
C GLY A 185 16.25 -35.14 66.99
N GLN A 186 17.33 -35.62 67.59
CA GLN A 186 17.69 -37.01 67.67
C GLN A 186 16.54 -37.89 68.22
N ARG A 187 16.10 -38.87 67.46
CA ARG A 187 15.26 -39.96 67.98
C ARG A 187 16.14 -41.01 68.56
N SER A 188 16.05 -41.23 69.87
CA SER A 188 16.61 -42.33 70.63
C SER A 188 16.02 -43.68 70.22
N PRO A 189 16.77 -44.78 70.27
CA PRO A 189 16.31 -46.08 69.87
C PRO A 189 15.43 -46.72 70.96
N GLN A 190 14.25 -47.15 70.61
CA GLN A 190 13.33 -47.93 71.44
C GLN A 190 13.60 -49.42 71.33
N ARG A 191 13.93 -49.94 72.44
CA ARG A 191 14.27 -51.30 72.92
C ARG A 191 13.24 -52.34 72.43
N GLN A 192 13.76 -53.42 71.87
CA GLN A 192 13.05 -54.69 71.71
C GLN A 192 12.57 -55.21 73.05
N GLY A 193 11.32 -55.55 73.12
CA GLY A 193 10.70 -56.36 74.19
C GLY A 193 10.08 -57.62 73.59
N GLN A 194 10.72 -58.74 73.87
CA GLN A 194 10.21 -60.10 73.69
C GLN A 194 8.97 -60.33 74.53
N ARG A 195 7.98 -61.09 74.03
CA ARG A 195 7.38 -62.24 74.71
C ARG A 195 6.17 -62.79 73.90
N ARG A 196 6.34 -63.97 73.62
CA ARG A 196 5.54 -65.22 73.65
C ARG A 196 4.38 -65.28 72.67
#